data_c407e1318c151c70d46b6c02f781c364
#
_entry.id   c407e1318c151c70d46b6c02f781c364
#
_cell.length_a   1.000
_cell.length_b   1.000
_cell.length_c   1.000
_cell.angle_alpha   90.00
_cell.angle_beta   90.00
_cell.angle_gamma   90.00
#
_symmetry.space_group_name_H-M   'P 1'
#
loop_
_entity.id
_entity.type
_entity.pdbx_description
1 polymer ?
#
loop_
_entity_poly.entity_id
_entity_poly.type
_entity_poly.pdbx_seq_one_letter_code
_entity_poly.pdbx_strand_id
1 'polypeptide(L)'
;MSSLKENKMGTMPIGRLLLTMALPMALSMLVQALYNVVDSAFVAKISDVNQDALNAVSLAFPVQNIMIGIATGTAVGVNALLSRALGERNADMVNRSALNGVFLAGLGMLLSALFGIFCAELFMRSQTSNEAVIAYGTAYIRIITIASFGIFGEIIFERLLQSTGRTIYTLFTQGTGAVLNIIFDPILIFGLFGLPRMEVAGAAVATVLGQIVAFILAMILNHRKNTDVRLHLRGFRQDWKLIGRILAIGVPSMIMVAIGSVMYYGMNLVLMRFEHVRVGLGEVGTAVFGAYYKLQSFIFMPVFGINNAALAIAAYNYGARKPKRILGVLKCGILGATALMVIGVAAFQLIPQVLLGLFNANGDMLAVGDPALRTMSLAFVFAGACIIVGGVFQALGNSVYSMIVSIARQLVVLLPVAYLLSLSGNIDAVWFAFPIAEVASLAMTVILFLRLYRKKIRPLSRMPAAE
;
A
#
# COMPACT_ATOMS: atom_id res chain seq x y z
N MET A 1 26.03 17.14 -22.33
CA MET A 1 25.16 16.21 -21.56
C MET A 1 26.06 15.49 -20.59
N SER A 2 25.94 15.72 -19.25
CA SER A 2 26.72 14.97 -18.28
C SER A 2 26.21 13.52 -18.26
N SER A 3 27.09 12.58 -18.59
CA SER A 3 26.77 11.14 -18.44
C SER A 3 26.43 10.85 -16.98
N LEU A 4 25.26 10.28 -16.72
CA LEU A 4 24.89 9.81 -15.39
C LEU A 4 25.95 8.80 -14.90
N LYS A 5 26.50 9.00 -13.69
CA LYS A 5 27.39 8.04 -13.06
C LYS A 5 26.62 6.75 -12.80
N GLU A 6 27.30 5.62 -12.88
CA GLU A 6 26.67 4.32 -12.60
C GLU A 6 26.13 4.29 -11.17
N ASN A 7 24.82 4.04 -11.03
CA ASN A 7 24.15 3.99 -9.75
C ASN A 7 24.44 2.68 -9.02
N LYS A 8 24.48 2.71 -7.68
CA LYS A 8 24.70 1.51 -6.84
C LYS A 8 23.76 0.34 -7.17
N MET A 9 22.57 0.61 -7.75
CA MET A 9 21.63 -0.42 -8.19
C MET A 9 22.20 -1.31 -9.30
N GLY A 10 23.20 -0.84 -10.07
CA GLY A 10 23.88 -1.59 -11.12
C GLY A 10 25.14 -2.31 -10.67
N THR A 11 25.75 -1.93 -9.55
CA THR A 11 27.12 -2.36 -9.15
C THR A 11 27.16 -3.14 -7.84
N MET A 12 26.42 -2.68 -6.80
CA MET A 12 26.47 -3.29 -5.47
C MET A 12 25.99 -4.76 -5.49
N PRO A 13 26.57 -5.66 -4.67
CA PRO A 13 26.07 -7.04 -4.50
C PRO A 13 24.58 -7.06 -4.13
N ILE A 14 23.79 -7.91 -4.80
CA ILE A 14 22.32 -7.86 -4.77
C ILE A 14 21.76 -8.00 -3.34
N GLY A 15 22.26 -8.95 -2.55
CA GLY A 15 21.76 -9.14 -1.19
C GLY A 15 21.96 -7.90 -0.31
N ARG A 16 23.17 -7.29 -0.35
CA ARG A 16 23.46 -6.05 0.38
C ARG A 16 22.65 -4.87 -0.15
N LEU A 17 22.51 -4.78 -1.47
CA LEU A 17 21.71 -3.71 -2.11
C LEU A 17 20.26 -3.80 -1.68
N LEU A 18 19.66 -4.99 -1.80
CA LEU A 18 18.26 -5.20 -1.42
C LEU A 18 18.03 -4.87 0.08
N LEU A 19 18.92 -5.35 0.96
CA LEU A 19 18.83 -5.08 2.38
C LEU A 19 18.92 -3.58 2.68
N THR A 20 19.90 -2.89 2.11
CA THR A 20 20.08 -1.44 2.34
C THR A 20 18.95 -0.57 1.79
N MET A 21 18.23 -1.04 0.77
CA MET A 21 17.08 -0.35 0.23
C MET A 21 15.76 -0.77 0.90
N ALA A 22 15.59 -2.07 1.15
CA ALA A 22 14.34 -2.61 1.69
C ALA A 22 14.16 -2.31 3.17
N LEU A 23 15.23 -2.35 3.98
CA LEU A 23 15.12 -2.14 5.43
C LEU A 23 14.52 -0.77 5.79
N PRO A 24 14.99 0.37 5.24
CA PRO A 24 14.38 1.66 5.51
C PRO A 24 12.92 1.73 5.06
N MET A 25 12.59 1.11 3.92
CA MET A 25 11.22 1.11 3.39
C MET A 25 10.29 0.23 4.22
N ALA A 26 10.77 -0.93 4.68
CA ALA A 26 10.01 -1.79 5.58
C ALA A 26 9.73 -1.11 6.93
N LEU A 27 10.74 -0.43 7.49
CA LEU A 27 10.59 0.35 8.71
C LEU A 27 9.61 1.52 8.52
N SER A 28 9.69 2.25 7.39
CA SER A 28 8.72 3.31 7.07
C SER A 28 7.29 2.79 7.06
N MET A 29 7.06 1.63 6.44
CA MET A 29 5.73 1.04 6.36
C MET A 29 5.23 0.51 7.71
N LEU A 30 6.14 0.01 8.58
CA LEU A 30 5.80 -0.32 9.96
C LEU A 30 5.40 0.91 10.77
N VAL A 31 6.14 2.01 10.64
CA VAL A 31 5.79 3.28 11.28
C VAL A 31 4.43 3.76 10.79
N GLN A 32 4.14 3.62 9.50
CA GLN A 32 2.82 3.93 8.93
C GLN A 32 1.70 3.06 9.53
N ALA A 33 1.93 1.75 9.69
CA ALA A 33 0.96 0.88 10.33
C ALA A 33 0.70 1.29 11.78
N LEU A 34 1.76 1.65 12.50
CA LEU A 34 1.68 2.02 13.90
C LEU A 34 0.89 3.33 14.10
N TYR A 35 1.20 4.37 13.31
CA TYR A 35 0.48 5.63 13.48
C TYR A 35 -1.01 5.49 13.12
N ASN A 36 -1.39 4.69 12.13
CA ASN A 36 -2.78 4.43 11.78
C ASN A 36 -3.56 3.80 12.96
N VAL A 37 -2.91 2.94 13.75
CA VAL A 37 -3.52 2.35 14.95
C VAL A 37 -3.67 3.41 16.05
N VAL A 38 -2.66 4.25 16.25
CA VAL A 38 -2.67 5.31 17.27
C VAL A 38 -3.75 6.36 16.94
N ASP A 39 -3.82 6.82 15.70
CA ASP A 39 -4.85 7.76 15.21
C ASP A 39 -6.26 7.19 15.45
N SER A 40 -6.50 5.94 15.07
CA SER A 40 -7.79 5.28 15.32
C SER A 40 -8.12 5.18 16.83
N ALA A 41 -7.12 4.98 17.68
CA ALA A 41 -7.30 4.94 19.13
C ALA A 41 -7.66 6.31 19.74
N PHE A 42 -7.12 7.41 19.18
CA PHE A 42 -7.50 8.76 19.62
C PHE A 42 -8.92 9.11 19.12
N VAL A 43 -9.24 8.80 17.88
CA VAL A 43 -10.60 9.04 17.32
C VAL A 43 -11.66 8.27 18.11
N ALA A 44 -11.38 7.03 18.51
CA ALA A 44 -12.29 6.22 19.31
C ALA A 44 -12.62 6.84 20.69
N LYS A 45 -11.77 7.74 21.21
CA LYS A 45 -11.99 8.45 22.50
C LYS A 45 -12.75 9.76 22.37
N ILE A 46 -13.17 10.17 21.16
CA ILE A 46 -13.89 11.46 20.94
C ILE A 46 -15.30 11.40 21.50
N SER A 47 -15.99 10.26 21.32
CA SER A 47 -17.40 10.08 21.67
C SER A 47 -17.59 8.83 22.52
N ASP A 48 -17.96 9.04 23.80
CA ASP A 48 -18.13 7.95 24.76
C ASP A 48 -19.49 7.22 24.63
N VAL A 49 -20.51 7.84 24.01
CA VAL A 49 -21.90 7.35 24.06
C VAL A 49 -22.33 6.66 22.78
N ASN A 50 -22.03 7.20 21.58
CA ASN A 50 -22.61 6.71 20.32
C ASN A 50 -21.57 6.25 19.27
N GLN A 51 -20.29 6.37 19.54
CA GLN A 51 -19.18 6.07 18.58
C GLN A 51 -19.32 6.80 17.23
N ASP A 52 -20.07 7.91 17.17
CA ASP A 52 -20.38 8.63 15.92
C ASP A 52 -19.09 9.10 15.22
N ALA A 53 -18.10 9.54 15.98
CA ALA A 53 -16.80 9.95 15.45
C ALA A 53 -16.07 8.79 14.74
N LEU A 54 -16.00 7.63 15.38
CA LEU A 54 -15.36 6.45 14.81
C LEU A 54 -16.10 5.91 13.59
N ASN A 55 -17.43 5.93 13.64
CA ASN A 55 -18.30 5.56 12.51
C ASN A 55 -18.09 6.51 11.33
N ALA A 56 -18.00 7.82 11.58
CA ALA A 56 -17.79 8.82 10.54
C ALA A 56 -16.45 8.60 9.81
N VAL A 57 -15.35 8.39 10.55
CA VAL A 57 -14.03 8.11 9.96
C VAL A 57 -14.03 6.78 9.22
N SER A 58 -14.69 5.76 9.75
CA SER A 58 -14.81 4.45 9.10
C SER A 58 -15.56 4.52 7.77
N LEU A 59 -16.65 5.31 7.71
CA LEU A 59 -17.41 5.55 6.48
C LEU A 59 -16.65 6.44 5.48
N ALA A 60 -15.75 7.32 5.95
CA ALA A 60 -14.90 8.14 5.11
C ALA A 60 -13.69 7.37 4.52
N PHE A 61 -13.31 6.25 5.13
CA PHE A 61 -12.14 5.45 4.76
C PHE A 61 -12.07 5.02 3.28
N PRO A 62 -13.17 4.64 2.59
CA PRO A 62 -13.11 4.32 1.16
C PRO A 62 -12.63 5.50 0.30
N VAL A 63 -13.02 6.73 0.61
CA VAL A 63 -12.56 7.92 -0.12
C VAL A 63 -11.07 8.12 0.07
N GLN A 64 -10.58 8.00 1.30
CA GLN A 64 -9.15 8.08 1.61
C GLN A 64 -8.36 6.99 0.88
N ASN A 65 -8.84 5.75 0.86
CA ASN A 65 -8.20 4.64 0.14
C ASN A 65 -8.13 4.85 -1.37
N ILE A 66 -9.19 5.39 -1.99
CA ILE A 66 -9.17 5.71 -3.42
C ILE A 66 -8.11 6.79 -3.69
N MET A 67 -8.06 7.83 -2.87
CA MET A 67 -7.07 8.91 -2.99
C MET A 67 -5.64 8.37 -2.86
N ILE A 68 -5.36 7.55 -1.83
CA ILE A 68 -4.06 6.88 -1.65
C ILE A 68 -3.77 5.94 -2.83
N GLY A 69 -4.77 5.20 -3.31
CA GLY A 69 -4.66 4.31 -4.46
C GLY A 69 -4.22 5.05 -5.73
N ILE A 70 -4.82 6.20 -6.01
CA ILE A 70 -4.46 7.06 -7.16
C ILE A 70 -3.01 7.56 -7.02
N ALA A 71 -2.66 8.07 -5.83
CA ALA A 71 -1.32 8.59 -5.57
C ALA A 71 -0.25 7.49 -5.68
N THR A 72 -0.45 6.35 -5.00
CA THR A 72 0.50 5.23 -5.00
C THR A 72 0.60 4.52 -6.35
N GLY A 73 -0.52 4.33 -7.05
CA GLY A 73 -0.51 3.73 -8.37
C GLY A 73 0.25 4.59 -9.38
N THR A 74 -0.01 5.90 -9.42
CA THR A 74 0.77 6.85 -10.24
C THR A 74 2.25 6.77 -9.88
N ALA A 75 2.58 6.77 -8.60
CA ALA A 75 3.95 6.72 -8.11
C ALA A 75 4.67 5.42 -8.47
N VAL A 76 3.98 4.27 -8.51
CA VAL A 76 4.52 2.98 -8.99
C VAL A 76 4.89 3.07 -10.48
N GLY A 77 4.03 3.67 -11.30
CA GLY A 77 4.32 3.91 -12.72
C GLY A 77 5.56 4.77 -12.93
N VAL A 78 5.67 5.88 -12.19
CA VAL A 78 6.86 6.74 -12.21
C VAL A 78 8.10 6.00 -11.76
N ASN A 79 8.03 5.25 -10.65
CA ASN A 79 9.16 4.48 -10.12
C ASN A 79 9.71 3.50 -11.17
N ALA A 80 8.84 2.73 -11.82
CA ALA A 80 9.25 1.75 -12.82
C ALA A 80 9.93 2.41 -14.03
N LEU A 81 9.37 3.49 -14.58
CA LEU A 81 9.93 4.14 -15.76
C LEU A 81 11.18 4.96 -15.44
N LEU A 82 11.21 5.67 -14.32
CA LEU A 82 12.35 6.46 -13.90
C LEU A 82 13.55 5.56 -13.57
N SER A 83 13.37 4.51 -12.78
CA SER A 83 14.43 3.56 -12.46
C SER A 83 14.96 2.86 -13.72
N ARG A 84 14.09 2.52 -14.67
CA ARG A 84 14.48 1.99 -15.97
C ARG A 84 15.32 3.00 -16.77
N ALA A 85 14.88 4.25 -16.87
CA ALA A 85 15.59 5.32 -17.58
C ALA A 85 16.98 5.59 -16.95
N LEU A 86 17.10 5.48 -15.62
CA LEU A 86 18.38 5.52 -14.92
C LEU A 86 19.28 4.37 -15.35
N GLY A 87 18.75 3.15 -15.47
CA GLY A 87 19.50 1.99 -15.97
C GLY A 87 19.96 2.14 -17.42
N GLU A 88 19.15 2.79 -18.24
CA GLU A 88 19.45 3.17 -19.63
C GLU A 88 20.43 4.37 -19.72
N ARG A 89 20.83 4.97 -18.60
CA ARG A 89 21.65 6.20 -18.50
C ARG A 89 21.04 7.40 -19.25
N ASN A 90 19.73 7.43 -19.42
CA ASN A 90 19.01 8.46 -20.14
C ASN A 90 18.50 9.55 -19.19
N ALA A 91 19.33 10.58 -18.96
CA ALA A 91 19.02 11.69 -18.05
C ALA A 91 17.79 12.51 -18.47
N ASP A 92 17.54 12.66 -19.76
CA ASP A 92 16.36 13.37 -20.28
C ASP A 92 15.07 12.59 -19.89
N MET A 93 15.04 11.30 -20.16
CA MET A 93 13.90 10.45 -19.80
C MET A 93 13.67 10.37 -18.27
N VAL A 94 14.74 10.39 -17.46
CA VAL A 94 14.65 10.45 -15.99
C VAL A 94 13.90 11.71 -15.56
N ASN A 95 14.33 12.88 -16.04
CA ASN A 95 13.72 14.16 -15.69
C ASN A 95 12.30 14.28 -16.23
N ARG A 96 12.04 13.85 -17.47
CA ARG A 96 10.68 13.83 -18.06
C ARG A 96 9.75 12.91 -17.28
N SER A 97 10.21 11.74 -16.85
CA SER A 97 9.40 10.81 -16.03
C SER A 97 9.06 11.43 -14.67
N ALA A 98 10.04 12.09 -14.02
CA ALA A 98 9.82 12.76 -12.76
C ALA A 98 8.83 13.93 -12.87
N LEU A 99 9.00 14.82 -13.87
CA LEU A 99 8.13 15.98 -14.07
C LEU A 99 6.71 15.60 -14.46
N ASN A 100 6.53 14.60 -15.36
CA ASN A 100 5.19 14.10 -15.69
C ASN A 100 4.54 13.37 -14.50
N GLY A 101 5.33 12.74 -13.62
CA GLY A 101 4.85 12.18 -12.36
C GLY A 101 4.33 13.26 -11.41
N VAL A 102 5.08 14.35 -11.24
CA VAL A 102 4.64 15.51 -10.43
C VAL A 102 3.38 16.15 -11.03
N PHE A 103 3.31 16.28 -12.35
CA PHE A 103 2.10 16.77 -13.05
C PHE A 103 0.88 15.89 -12.77
N LEU A 104 1.04 14.56 -12.87
CA LEU A 104 -0.06 13.61 -12.56
C LEU A 104 -0.47 13.65 -11.09
N ALA A 105 0.48 13.81 -10.17
CA ALA A 105 0.17 14.01 -8.75
C ALA A 105 -0.64 15.30 -8.54
N GLY A 106 -0.28 16.40 -9.21
CA GLY A 106 -1.04 17.64 -9.20
C GLY A 106 -2.46 17.50 -9.76
N LEU A 107 -2.63 16.71 -10.82
CA LEU A 107 -3.95 16.39 -11.35
C LEU A 107 -4.78 15.55 -10.38
N GLY A 108 -4.18 14.54 -9.76
CA GLY A 108 -4.83 13.73 -8.72
C GLY A 108 -5.27 14.56 -7.51
N MET A 109 -4.42 15.49 -7.06
CA MET A 109 -4.73 16.47 -6.03
C MET A 109 -5.96 17.32 -6.42
N LEU A 110 -5.96 17.88 -7.64
CA LEU A 110 -7.06 18.71 -8.13
C LEU A 110 -8.38 17.93 -8.16
N LEU A 111 -8.37 16.71 -8.67
CA LEU A 111 -9.55 15.85 -8.73
C LEU A 111 -10.05 15.50 -7.32
N SER A 112 -9.14 15.22 -6.39
CA SER A 112 -9.48 14.96 -4.98
C SER A 112 -10.08 16.20 -4.31
N ALA A 113 -9.52 17.37 -4.54
CA ALA A 113 -10.05 18.63 -3.99
C ALA A 113 -11.46 18.95 -4.53
N LEU A 114 -11.66 18.77 -5.84
CA LEU A 114 -12.99 18.93 -6.46
C LEU A 114 -14.01 17.96 -5.85
N PHE A 115 -13.62 16.70 -5.65
CA PHE A 115 -14.47 15.73 -4.97
C PHE A 115 -14.85 16.20 -3.55
N GLY A 116 -13.88 16.67 -2.77
CA GLY A 116 -14.12 17.17 -1.41
C GLY A 116 -15.05 18.36 -1.35
N ILE A 117 -14.93 19.28 -2.30
CA ILE A 117 -15.77 20.48 -2.36
C ILE A 117 -17.21 20.12 -2.73
N PHE A 118 -17.40 19.29 -3.77
CA PHE A 118 -18.72 19.09 -4.38
C PHE A 118 -19.41 17.80 -3.95
N CYS A 119 -18.66 16.74 -3.62
CA CYS A 119 -19.22 15.39 -3.45
C CYS A 119 -19.14 14.86 -2.01
N ALA A 120 -18.36 15.47 -1.11
CA ALA A 120 -18.13 14.92 0.23
C ALA A 120 -19.43 14.69 1.02
N GLU A 121 -20.31 15.68 1.06
CA GLU A 121 -21.57 15.58 1.79
C GLU A 121 -22.54 14.60 1.12
N LEU A 122 -22.66 14.64 -0.21
CA LEU A 122 -23.48 13.71 -0.97
C LEU A 122 -23.04 12.25 -0.73
N PHE A 123 -21.72 12.01 -0.69
CA PHE A 123 -21.17 10.71 -0.36
C PHE A 123 -21.57 10.26 1.05
N MET A 124 -21.40 11.11 2.06
CA MET A 124 -21.77 10.75 3.45
C MET A 124 -23.27 10.50 3.61
N ARG A 125 -24.12 11.31 3.00
CA ARG A 125 -25.59 11.12 3.00
C ARG A 125 -26.01 9.83 2.30
N SER A 126 -25.22 9.32 1.34
CA SER A 126 -25.49 8.03 0.72
C SER A 126 -25.12 6.83 1.62
N GLN A 127 -24.30 7.05 2.66
CA GLN A 127 -23.83 5.98 3.55
C GLN A 127 -24.64 5.86 4.85
N THR A 128 -25.19 6.96 5.34
CA THR A 128 -25.92 7.01 6.62
C THR A 128 -26.95 8.12 6.64
N SER A 129 -27.97 7.95 7.50
CA SER A 129 -28.97 8.98 7.81
C SER A 129 -28.69 9.71 9.13
N ASN A 130 -27.65 9.33 9.88
CA ASN A 130 -27.29 9.99 11.13
C ASN A 130 -26.59 11.32 10.83
N GLU A 131 -27.24 12.44 11.12
CA GLU A 131 -26.74 13.80 10.83
C GLU A 131 -25.42 14.13 11.54
N ALA A 132 -25.18 13.60 12.76
CA ALA A 132 -23.90 13.79 13.45
C ALA A 132 -22.76 13.09 12.71
N VAL A 133 -22.98 11.85 12.26
CA VAL A 133 -21.99 11.08 11.47
C VAL A 133 -21.76 11.74 10.11
N ILE A 134 -22.83 12.28 9.48
CA ILE A 134 -22.70 13.02 8.21
C ILE A 134 -21.86 14.27 8.41
N ALA A 135 -22.09 15.05 9.45
CA ALA A 135 -21.35 16.27 9.73
C ALA A 135 -19.86 15.98 9.97
N TYR A 136 -19.54 15.01 10.84
CA TYR A 136 -18.15 14.59 11.10
C TYR A 136 -17.45 14.04 9.86
N GLY A 137 -18.09 13.13 9.15
CA GLY A 137 -17.52 12.50 7.96
C GLY A 137 -17.32 13.49 6.81
N THR A 138 -18.25 14.43 6.62
CA THR A 138 -18.12 15.48 5.61
C THR A 138 -16.97 16.43 5.93
N ALA A 139 -16.83 16.85 7.19
CA ALA A 139 -15.70 17.68 7.62
C ALA A 139 -14.37 16.95 7.41
N TYR A 140 -14.29 15.69 7.81
CA TYR A 140 -13.10 14.85 7.62
C TYR A 140 -12.72 14.74 6.14
N ILE A 141 -13.66 14.31 5.28
CA ILE A 141 -13.42 14.14 3.85
C ILE A 141 -12.99 15.46 3.20
N ARG A 142 -13.68 16.57 3.50
CA ARG A 142 -13.32 17.89 2.97
C ARG A 142 -11.88 18.27 3.30
N ILE A 143 -11.46 18.11 4.55
CA ILE A 143 -10.11 18.48 5.00
C ILE A 143 -9.07 17.62 4.28
N ILE A 144 -9.18 16.28 4.29
CA ILE A 144 -8.17 15.40 3.70
C ILE A 144 -8.08 15.52 2.18
N THR A 145 -9.19 15.80 1.49
CA THR A 145 -9.23 15.87 0.03
C THR A 145 -8.82 17.25 -0.50
N ILE A 146 -9.28 18.35 0.13
CA ILE A 146 -8.90 19.72 -0.27
C ILE A 146 -7.42 19.95 -0.01
N ALA A 147 -6.91 19.47 1.12
CA ALA A 147 -5.48 19.57 1.46
C ALA A 147 -4.66 18.36 1.00
N SER A 148 -5.14 17.60 0.03
CA SER A 148 -4.48 16.38 -0.49
C SER A 148 -3.12 16.63 -1.16
N PHE A 149 -2.73 17.90 -1.38
CA PHE A 149 -1.40 18.23 -1.90
C PHE A 149 -0.28 17.70 -0.99
N GLY A 150 -0.51 17.56 0.31
CA GLY A 150 0.43 16.95 1.25
C GLY A 150 0.71 15.50 0.86
N ILE A 151 -0.31 14.66 0.81
CA ILE A 151 -0.15 13.22 0.54
C ILE A 151 0.30 12.94 -0.91
N PHE A 152 -0.24 13.63 -1.92
CA PHE A 152 0.20 13.44 -3.31
C PHE A 152 1.65 13.88 -3.48
N GLY A 153 2.04 15.00 -2.88
CA GLY A 153 3.40 15.51 -2.88
C GLY A 153 4.36 14.58 -2.14
N GLU A 154 4.02 14.14 -0.93
CA GLU A 154 4.81 13.19 -0.16
C GLU A 154 5.09 11.92 -0.96
N ILE A 155 4.03 11.24 -1.42
CA ILE A 155 4.14 9.97 -2.13
C ILE A 155 4.98 10.09 -3.41
N ILE A 156 4.78 11.13 -4.23
CA ILE A 156 5.53 11.25 -5.49
C ILE A 156 7.01 11.58 -5.22
N PHE A 157 7.32 12.52 -4.31
CA PHE A 157 8.71 12.88 -4.02
C PHE A 157 9.46 11.76 -3.30
N GLU A 158 8.81 10.98 -2.45
CA GLU A 158 9.39 9.76 -1.88
C GLU A 158 9.72 8.73 -2.97
N ARG A 159 8.83 8.56 -3.95
CA ARG A 159 9.09 7.64 -5.08
C ARG A 159 10.28 8.09 -5.91
N LEU A 160 10.51 9.39 -6.08
CA LEU A 160 11.72 9.87 -6.74
C LEU A 160 13.00 9.47 -5.97
N LEU A 161 12.98 9.53 -4.63
CA LEU A 161 14.08 9.07 -3.78
C LEU A 161 14.26 7.54 -3.87
N GLN A 162 13.17 6.79 -3.84
CA GLN A 162 13.18 5.33 -3.93
C GLN A 162 13.72 4.86 -5.30
N SER A 163 13.26 5.48 -6.38
CA SER A 163 13.64 5.17 -7.76
C SER A 163 15.14 5.35 -8.03
N THR A 164 15.80 6.22 -7.25
CA THR A 164 17.25 6.48 -7.35
C THR A 164 18.06 5.71 -6.32
N GLY A 165 17.41 4.83 -5.55
CA GLY A 165 18.05 4.01 -4.52
C GLY A 165 18.33 4.72 -3.19
N ARG A 166 17.75 5.91 -2.97
CA ARG A 166 17.97 6.76 -1.77
C ARG A 166 16.89 6.53 -0.71
N THR A 167 16.55 5.27 -0.46
CA THR A 167 15.40 4.85 0.36
C THR A 167 15.50 5.23 1.84
N ILE A 168 16.69 5.48 2.36
CA ILE A 168 16.85 5.90 3.76
C ILE A 168 16.12 7.22 4.05
N TYR A 169 16.03 8.11 3.08
CA TYR A 169 15.36 9.39 3.25
C TYR A 169 13.84 9.25 3.36
N THR A 170 13.25 8.18 2.81
CA THR A 170 11.80 7.94 2.97
C THR A 170 11.44 7.52 4.40
N LEU A 171 12.37 6.87 5.12
CA LEU A 171 12.18 6.61 6.54
C LEU A 171 12.12 7.91 7.35
N PHE A 172 12.94 8.89 7.02
CA PHE A 172 12.92 10.19 7.69
C PHE A 172 11.65 10.99 7.36
N THR A 173 11.21 11.00 6.10
CA THR A 173 9.99 11.73 5.70
C THR A 173 8.75 11.14 6.35
N GLN A 174 8.51 9.85 6.19
CA GLN A 174 7.37 9.16 6.80
C GLN A 174 7.44 9.15 8.34
N GLY A 175 8.64 8.94 8.89
CA GLY A 175 8.85 8.99 10.34
C GLY A 175 8.51 10.36 10.93
N THR A 176 8.94 11.45 10.27
CA THR A 176 8.60 12.82 10.70
C THR A 176 7.09 13.07 10.60
N GLY A 177 6.46 12.67 9.49
CA GLY A 177 5.01 12.80 9.31
C GLY A 177 4.22 12.06 10.39
N ALA A 178 4.60 10.81 10.67
CA ALA A 178 3.96 9.99 11.68
C ALA A 178 4.12 10.54 13.10
N VAL A 179 5.33 10.99 13.49
CA VAL A 179 5.58 11.59 14.81
C VAL A 179 4.76 12.87 14.98
N LEU A 180 4.72 13.73 13.97
CA LEU A 180 3.93 14.96 14.02
C LEU A 180 2.43 14.66 14.13
N ASN A 181 1.92 13.68 13.37
CA ASN A 181 0.53 13.25 13.47
C ASN A 181 0.20 12.80 14.90
N ILE A 182 1.00 11.89 15.48
CA ILE A 182 0.81 11.40 16.87
C ILE A 182 0.83 12.53 17.90
N ILE A 183 1.65 13.57 17.67
CA ILE A 183 1.72 14.74 18.57
C ILE A 183 0.49 15.65 18.37
N PHE A 184 0.11 15.94 17.13
CA PHE A 184 -0.98 16.87 16.83
C PHE A 184 -2.36 16.27 17.06
N ASP A 185 -2.54 14.94 16.93
CA ASP A 185 -3.81 14.29 17.17
C ASP A 185 -4.42 14.67 18.51
N PRO A 186 -3.81 14.38 19.68
CA PRO A 186 -4.42 14.73 20.97
C PRO A 186 -4.57 16.25 21.15
N ILE A 187 -3.68 17.05 20.56
CA ILE A 187 -3.73 18.52 20.68
C ILE A 187 -4.95 19.09 19.98
N LEU A 188 -5.20 18.66 18.74
CA LEU A 188 -6.26 19.20 17.91
C LEU A 188 -7.61 18.52 18.17
N ILE A 189 -7.60 17.21 18.44
CA ILE A 189 -8.81 16.44 18.74
C ILE A 189 -9.46 16.96 20.03
N PHE A 190 -8.67 17.06 21.09
CA PHE A 190 -9.18 17.40 22.44
C PHE A 190 -9.05 18.89 22.81
N GLY A 191 -8.38 19.69 21.98
CA GLY A 191 -8.24 21.14 22.22
C GLY A 191 -7.25 21.46 23.33
N LEU A 192 -6.10 20.79 23.37
CA LEU A 192 -5.07 21.06 24.37
C LEU A 192 -4.34 22.38 24.09
N PHE A 193 -3.66 22.92 25.12
CA PHE A 193 -2.85 24.16 25.06
C PHE A 193 -3.65 25.41 24.60
N GLY A 194 -4.96 25.45 24.89
CA GLY A 194 -5.81 26.61 24.54
C GLY A 194 -6.32 26.65 23.11
N LEU A 195 -6.10 25.58 22.32
CA LEU A 195 -6.70 25.43 21.01
C LEU A 195 -8.16 24.97 21.11
N PRO A 196 -9.01 25.29 20.13
CA PRO A 196 -10.39 24.81 20.11
C PRO A 196 -10.41 23.27 19.93
N ARG A 197 -11.33 22.60 20.62
CA ARG A 197 -11.59 21.19 20.44
C ARG A 197 -12.20 20.96 19.04
N MET A 198 -11.45 20.30 18.15
CA MET A 198 -11.86 20.09 16.77
C MET A 198 -12.40 18.69 16.50
N GLU A 199 -12.29 17.77 17.45
CA GLU A 199 -12.78 16.39 17.36
C GLU A 199 -12.31 15.68 16.07
N VAL A 200 -13.21 15.12 15.25
CA VAL A 200 -12.87 14.42 13.99
C VAL A 200 -12.15 15.32 12.99
N ALA A 201 -12.53 16.59 12.92
CA ALA A 201 -11.80 17.56 12.08
C ALA A 201 -10.35 17.75 12.55
N GLY A 202 -10.12 17.69 13.87
CA GLY A 202 -8.78 17.75 14.45
C GLY A 202 -7.88 16.60 13.99
N ALA A 203 -8.39 15.36 13.95
CA ALA A 203 -7.69 14.19 13.42
C ALA A 203 -7.33 14.39 11.92
N ALA A 204 -8.29 14.89 11.13
CA ALA A 204 -8.03 15.18 9.72
C ALA A 204 -6.93 16.23 9.54
N VAL A 205 -6.98 17.33 10.31
CA VAL A 205 -5.96 18.40 10.26
C VAL A 205 -4.59 17.89 10.70
N ALA A 206 -4.51 17.10 11.79
CA ALA A 206 -3.25 16.53 12.25
C ALA A 206 -2.61 15.63 11.18
N THR A 207 -3.40 14.76 10.54
CA THR A 207 -2.95 13.91 9.43
C THR A 207 -2.42 14.73 8.28
N VAL A 208 -3.17 15.75 7.85
CA VAL A 208 -2.77 16.64 6.75
C VAL A 208 -1.49 17.42 7.08
N LEU A 209 -1.37 17.97 8.29
CA LEU A 209 -0.15 18.67 8.72
C LEU A 209 1.07 17.76 8.69
N GLY A 210 0.95 16.52 9.21
CA GLY A 210 2.01 15.53 9.12
C GLY A 210 2.44 15.26 7.67
N GLN A 211 1.49 15.07 6.77
CA GLN A 211 1.75 14.83 5.34
C GLN A 211 2.37 16.04 4.63
N ILE A 212 1.94 17.26 4.96
CA ILE A 212 2.53 18.48 4.39
C ILE A 212 3.99 18.62 4.82
N VAL A 213 4.31 18.43 6.09
CA VAL A 213 5.69 18.51 6.58
C VAL A 213 6.54 17.39 5.96
N ALA A 214 6.03 16.17 5.86
CA ALA A 214 6.69 15.06 5.18
C ALA A 214 6.94 15.39 3.69
N PHE A 215 5.98 15.96 2.99
CA PHE A 215 6.13 16.42 1.60
C PHE A 215 7.22 17.48 1.47
N ILE A 216 7.21 18.53 2.30
CA ILE A 216 8.23 19.58 2.28
C ILE A 216 9.61 18.99 2.53
N LEU A 217 9.74 18.09 3.50
CA LEU A 217 10.99 17.41 3.80
C LEU A 217 11.44 16.53 2.62
N ALA A 218 10.52 15.77 2.01
CA ALA A 218 10.81 14.95 0.83
C ALA A 218 11.29 15.80 -0.36
N MET A 219 10.67 16.96 -0.57
CA MET A 219 11.09 17.93 -1.61
C MET A 219 12.49 18.49 -1.36
N ILE A 220 12.79 18.90 -0.12
CA ILE A 220 14.12 19.38 0.28
C ILE A 220 15.18 18.31 0.10
N LEU A 221 14.88 17.07 0.54
CA LEU A 221 15.80 15.93 0.42
C LEU A 221 16.05 15.55 -1.05
N ASN A 222 15.03 15.59 -1.90
CA ASN A 222 15.21 15.41 -3.34
C ASN A 222 16.11 16.50 -3.93
N HIS A 223 15.86 17.76 -3.59
CA HIS A 223 16.66 18.85 -4.13
C HIS A 223 18.14 18.76 -3.68
N ARG A 224 18.40 18.47 -2.39
CA ARG A 224 19.75 18.48 -1.81
C ARG A 224 20.51 17.17 -1.99
N LYS A 225 19.83 16.04 -1.98
CA LYS A 225 20.47 14.71 -1.89
C LYS A 225 20.27 13.84 -3.13
N ASN A 226 19.26 14.12 -3.97
CA ASN A 226 18.98 13.34 -5.15
C ASN A 226 19.66 13.93 -6.39
N THR A 227 20.93 13.58 -6.59
CA THR A 227 21.74 14.11 -7.70
C THR A 227 21.35 13.53 -9.06
N ASP A 228 20.62 12.41 -9.08
CA ASP A 228 20.24 11.70 -10.30
C ASP A 228 18.98 12.30 -10.95
N VAL A 229 18.16 13.03 -10.18
CA VAL A 229 16.94 13.68 -10.67
C VAL A 229 17.09 15.21 -10.46
N ARG A 230 17.01 15.96 -11.54
CA ARG A 230 17.01 17.41 -11.50
C ARG A 230 15.71 17.92 -12.09
N LEU A 231 14.79 18.38 -11.24
CA LEU A 231 13.50 18.91 -11.67
C LEU A 231 13.69 20.31 -12.29
N HIS A 232 13.86 20.34 -13.61
CA HIS A 232 13.92 21.60 -14.38
C HIS A 232 12.53 21.92 -14.93
N LEU A 233 11.81 22.81 -14.27
CA LEU A 233 10.48 23.24 -14.72
C LEU A 233 10.52 24.11 -15.98
N ARG A 234 11.66 24.76 -16.25
CA ARG A 234 11.81 25.68 -17.39
C ARG A 234 11.77 24.91 -18.71
N GLY A 235 10.75 25.19 -19.54
CA GLY A 235 10.53 24.47 -20.80
C GLY A 235 9.82 23.13 -20.67
N PHE A 236 9.25 22.80 -19.49
CA PHE A 236 8.47 21.59 -19.33
C PHE A 236 7.23 21.61 -20.24
N ARG A 237 7.07 20.53 -20.99
CA ARG A 237 5.85 20.22 -21.76
C ARG A 237 5.37 18.82 -21.39
N GLN A 238 4.06 18.69 -21.24
CA GLN A 238 3.46 17.39 -20.94
C GLN A 238 3.75 16.42 -22.10
N ASP A 239 4.19 15.24 -21.76
CA ASP A 239 4.38 14.14 -22.70
C ASP A 239 3.27 13.10 -22.52
N TRP A 240 2.21 13.26 -23.31
CA TRP A 240 1.05 12.36 -23.24
C TRP A 240 1.39 10.89 -23.52
N LYS A 241 2.42 10.61 -24.34
CA LYS A 241 2.90 9.23 -24.59
C LYS A 241 3.58 8.67 -23.33
N LEU A 242 4.36 9.48 -22.63
CA LEU A 242 4.99 9.08 -21.38
C LEU A 242 3.97 8.96 -20.25
N ILE A 243 3.02 9.89 -20.16
CA ILE A 243 1.89 9.82 -19.23
C ILE A 243 1.11 8.53 -19.46
N GLY A 244 0.78 8.18 -20.70
CA GLY A 244 0.12 6.92 -21.04
C GLY A 244 0.92 5.69 -20.56
N ARG A 245 2.26 5.71 -20.62
CA ARG A 245 3.11 4.62 -20.10
C ARG A 245 3.12 4.58 -18.58
N ILE A 246 3.14 5.73 -17.91
CA ILE A 246 3.04 5.81 -16.43
C ILE A 246 1.71 5.22 -16.00
N LEU A 247 0.60 5.62 -16.63
CA LEU A 247 -0.74 5.14 -16.30
C LEU A 247 -0.95 3.68 -16.68
N ALA A 248 -0.34 3.17 -17.75
CA ALA A 248 -0.40 1.75 -18.10
C ALA A 248 0.19 0.83 -17.01
N ILE A 249 1.12 1.35 -16.19
CA ILE A 249 1.65 0.66 -15.03
C ILE A 249 0.86 1.03 -13.77
N GLY A 250 0.48 2.29 -13.64
CA GLY A 250 -0.16 2.87 -12.47
C GLY A 250 -1.61 2.41 -12.28
N VAL A 251 -2.44 2.44 -13.34
CA VAL A 251 -3.86 2.09 -13.24
C VAL A 251 -4.08 0.64 -12.76
N PRO A 252 -3.38 -0.38 -13.28
CA PRO A 252 -3.46 -1.72 -12.70
C PRO A 252 -3.09 -1.75 -11.21
N SER A 253 -2.13 -0.94 -10.78
CA SER A 253 -1.73 -0.86 -9.36
C SER A 253 -2.81 -0.16 -8.50
N MET A 254 -3.49 0.86 -9.02
CA MET A 254 -4.66 1.49 -8.37
C MET A 254 -5.79 0.47 -8.18
N ILE A 255 -6.11 -0.30 -9.22
CA ILE A 255 -7.14 -1.34 -9.18
C ILE A 255 -6.80 -2.40 -8.12
N MET A 256 -5.52 -2.80 -8.00
CA MET A 256 -5.09 -3.77 -6.97
C MET A 256 -5.37 -3.28 -5.54
N VAL A 257 -5.23 -1.99 -5.27
CA VAL A 257 -5.58 -1.41 -3.96
C VAL A 257 -7.09 -1.46 -3.73
N ALA A 258 -7.88 -1.07 -4.74
CA ALA A 258 -9.34 -1.08 -4.66
C ALA A 258 -9.93 -2.48 -4.48
N ILE A 259 -9.35 -3.50 -5.13
CA ILE A 259 -9.78 -4.90 -5.01
C ILE A 259 -9.70 -5.41 -3.57
N GLY A 260 -8.70 -4.99 -2.79
CA GLY A 260 -8.58 -5.34 -1.38
C GLY A 260 -9.80 -4.92 -0.57
N SER A 261 -10.32 -3.72 -0.82
CA SER A 261 -11.54 -3.23 -0.15
C SER A 261 -12.79 -4.01 -0.57
N VAL A 262 -12.92 -4.34 -1.86
CA VAL A 262 -14.03 -5.17 -2.37
C VAL A 262 -13.99 -6.57 -1.76
N MET A 263 -12.82 -7.17 -1.67
CA MET A 263 -12.63 -8.47 -1.03
C MET A 263 -13.02 -8.43 0.45
N TYR A 264 -12.57 -7.41 1.19
CA TYR A 264 -12.89 -7.25 2.61
C TYR A 264 -14.42 -7.16 2.83
N TYR A 265 -15.10 -6.33 2.02
CA TYR A 265 -16.55 -6.22 2.06
C TYR A 265 -17.25 -7.54 1.71
N GLY A 266 -16.81 -8.22 0.63
CA GLY A 266 -17.37 -9.50 0.21
C GLY A 266 -17.20 -10.60 1.27
N MET A 267 -16.05 -10.65 1.96
CA MET A 267 -15.84 -11.58 3.07
C MET A 267 -16.78 -11.31 4.24
N ASN A 268 -16.99 -10.04 4.60
CA ASN A 268 -17.94 -9.69 5.65
C ASN A 268 -19.37 -10.14 5.30
N LEU A 269 -19.80 -9.99 4.04
CA LEU A 269 -21.09 -10.50 3.59
C LEU A 269 -21.20 -12.03 3.73
N VAL A 270 -20.13 -12.76 3.39
CA VAL A 270 -20.09 -14.21 3.55
C VAL A 270 -20.17 -14.61 5.03
N LEU A 271 -19.42 -13.92 5.90
CA LEU A 271 -19.42 -14.20 7.35
C LEU A 271 -20.75 -13.86 8.02
N MET A 272 -21.41 -12.77 7.63
CA MET A 272 -22.72 -12.41 8.16
C MET A 272 -23.83 -13.43 7.86
N ARG A 273 -23.67 -14.33 6.89
CA ARG A 273 -24.60 -15.45 6.66
C ARG A 273 -24.67 -16.42 7.84
N PHE A 274 -23.61 -16.51 8.65
CA PHE A 274 -23.58 -17.39 9.83
C PHE A 274 -24.51 -16.90 10.97
N GLU A 275 -25.08 -15.70 10.84
CA GLU A 275 -26.14 -15.23 11.74
C GLU A 275 -27.38 -16.14 11.71
N HIS A 276 -27.65 -16.79 10.56
CA HIS A 276 -28.72 -17.78 10.42
C HIS A 276 -28.40 -19.13 11.04
N VAL A 277 -27.10 -19.44 11.28
CA VAL A 277 -26.68 -20.70 11.90
C VAL A 277 -26.72 -20.61 13.43
N ARG A 278 -26.20 -19.49 13.96
CA ARG A 278 -26.25 -19.14 15.40
C ARG A 278 -26.25 -17.64 15.52
N VAL A 279 -27.20 -17.10 16.31
CA VAL A 279 -27.28 -15.66 16.59
C VAL A 279 -25.96 -15.16 17.18
N GLY A 280 -25.44 -14.07 16.64
CA GLY A 280 -24.17 -13.48 17.01
C GLY A 280 -22.92 -14.12 16.36
N LEU A 281 -23.02 -15.26 15.65
CA LEU A 281 -21.87 -15.93 15.05
C LEU A 281 -21.34 -15.12 13.84
N GLY A 282 -22.21 -14.50 13.08
CA GLY A 282 -21.83 -13.63 11.97
C GLY A 282 -21.05 -12.40 12.45
N GLU A 283 -21.50 -11.76 13.53
CA GLU A 283 -20.82 -10.62 14.15
C GLU A 283 -19.45 -11.02 14.70
N VAL A 284 -19.36 -12.15 15.40
CA VAL A 284 -18.09 -12.70 15.90
C VAL A 284 -17.14 -12.99 14.73
N GLY A 285 -17.61 -13.61 13.66
CA GLY A 285 -16.82 -13.90 12.46
C GLY A 285 -16.23 -12.65 11.81
N THR A 286 -17.05 -11.60 11.67
CA THR A 286 -16.58 -10.31 11.10
C THR A 286 -15.60 -9.60 12.02
N ALA A 287 -15.81 -9.66 13.35
CA ALA A 287 -14.87 -9.11 14.33
C ALA A 287 -13.51 -9.83 14.29
N VAL A 288 -13.52 -11.17 14.22
CA VAL A 288 -12.30 -11.98 14.04
C VAL A 288 -11.58 -11.63 12.75
N PHE A 289 -12.32 -11.50 11.63
CA PHE A 289 -11.73 -11.14 10.35
C PHE A 289 -11.13 -9.72 10.38
N GLY A 290 -11.79 -8.77 11.03
CA GLY A 290 -11.27 -7.43 11.24
C GLY A 290 -9.99 -7.40 12.06
N ALA A 291 -9.92 -8.17 13.16
CA ALA A 291 -8.72 -8.35 13.96
C ALA A 291 -7.58 -8.98 13.16
N TYR A 292 -7.86 -10.06 12.41
CA TYR A 292 -6.91 -10.69 11.51
C TYR A 292 -6.35 -9.69 10.50
N TYR A 293 -7.19 -8.89 9.84
CA TYR A 293 -6.77 -7.94 8.80
C TYR A 293 -5.81 -6.88 9.34
N LYS A 294 -6.06 -6.39 10.56
CA LYS A 294 -5.16 -5.46 11.26
C LYS A 294 -3.84 -6.14 11.65
N LEU A 295 -3.87 -7.32 12.24
CA LEU A 295 -2.67 -8.08 12.62
C LEU A 295 -1.82 -8.45 11.39
N GLN A 296 -2.46 -8.91 10.32
CA GLN A 296 -1.80 -9.23 9.06
C GLN A 296 -1.04 -8.02 8.50
N SER A 297 -1.57 -6.81 8.63
CA SER A 297 -0.95 -5.60 8.07
C SER A 297 0.45 -5.37 8.63
N PHE A 298 0.72 -5.67 9.90
CA PHE A 298 2.05 -5.56 10.51
C PHE A 298 3.09 -6.49 9.88
N ILE A 299 2.66 -7.61 9.30
CA ILE A 299 3.54 -8.58 8.64
C ILE A 299 3.69 -8.25 7.16
N PHE A 300 2.60 -7.87 6.51
CA PHE A 300 2.57 -7.60 5.06
C PHE A 300 3.20 -6.25 4.69
N MET A 301 3.04 -5.21 5.51
CA MET A 301 3.62 -3.89 5.20
C MET A 301 5.14 -3.93 5.05
N PRO A 302 5.94 -4.56 5.93
CA PRO A 302 7.38 -4.73 5.68
C PRO A 302 7.69 -5.48 4.39
N VAL A 303 6.90 -6.47 4.01
CA VAL A 303 7.07 -7.21 2.75
C VAL A 303 6.80 -6.31 1.54
N PHE A 304 5.83 -5.40 1.62
CA PHE A 304 5.65 -4.36 0.60
C PHE A 304 6.84 -3.40 0.52
N GLY A 305 7.52 -3.14 1.65
CA GLY A 305 8.79 -2.40 1.66
C GLY A 305 9.87 -3.12 0.85
N ILE A 306 10.04 -4.43 1.03
CA ILE A 306 10.94 -5.26 0.22
C ILE A 306 10.53 -5.23 -1.26
N ASN A 307 9.25 -5.36 -1.54
CA ASN A 307 8.69 -5.33 -2.90
C ASN A 307 9.00 -4.01 -3.63
N ASN A 308 8.81 -2.87 -2.96
CA ASN A 308 9.10 -1.56 -3.53
C ASN A 308 10.60 -1.40 -3.87
N ALA A 309 11.49 -1.90 -3.00
CA ALA A 309 12.93 -1.93 -3.27
C ALA A 309 13.27 -2.86 -4.45
N ALA A 310 12.69 -4.06 -4.47
CA ALA A 310 12.88 -5.03 -5.55
C ALA A 310 12.40 -4.47 -6.90
N LEU A 311 11.27 -3.76 -6.91
CA LEU A 311 10.73 -3.10 -8.10
C LEU A 311 11.74 -2.09 -8.68
N ALA A 312 12.27 -1.17 -7.87
CA ALA A 312 13.21 -0.17 -8.32
C ALA A 312 14.51 -0.81 -8.87
N ILE A 313 15.06 -1.78 -8.14
CA ILE A 313 16.29 -2.48 -8.54
C ILE A 313 16.07 -3.29 -9.82
N ALA A 314 14.94 -4.00 -9.94
CA ALA A 314 14.61 -4.79 -11.13
C ALA A 314 14.39 -3.89 -12.36
N ALA A 315 13.68 -2.77 -12.21
CA ALA A 315 13.45 -1.80 -13.28
C ALA A 315 14.76 -1.18 -13.78
N TYR A 316 15.63 -0.77 -12.85
CA TYR A 316 16.98 -0.27 -13.17
C TYR A 316 17.78 -1.29 -13.98
N ASN A 317 17.89 -2.54 -13.47
CA ASN A 317 18.67 -3.59 -14.12
C ASN A 317 18.04 -4.08 -15.43
N TYR A 318 16.74 -3.89 -15.60
CA TYR A 318 16.07 -4.10 -16.90
C TYR A 318 16.52 -3.06 -17.93
N GLY A 319 16.57 -1.78 -17.55
CA GLY A 319 17.11 -0.71 -18.38
C GLY A 319 18.60 -0.91 -18.71
N ALA A 320 19.40 -1.30 -17.70
CA ALA A 320 20.83 -1.59 -17.83
C ALA A 320 21.13 -2.92 -18.56
N ARG A 321 20.14 -3.68 -19.01
CA ARG A 321 20.25 -4.98 -19.68
C ARG A 321 21.07 -6.02 -18.89
N LYS A 322 20.88 -6.07 -17.56
CA LYS A 322 21.57 -6.99 -16.64
C LYS A 322 20.63 -8.10 -16.13
N PRO A 323 20.26 -9.13 -16.94
CA PRO A 323 19.25 -10.12 -16.60
C PRO A 323 19.61 -10.97 -15.38
N LYS A 324 20.88 -11.30 -15.18
CA LYS A 324 21.36 -12.05 -14.00
C LYS A 324 21.04 -11.30 -12.70
N ARG A 325 21.13 -9.97 -12.72
CA ARG A 325 20.81 -9.15 -11.55
C ARG A 325 19.31 -9.09 -11.27
N ILE A 326 18.45 -9.06 -12.32
CA ILE A 326 16.99 -9.14 -12.15
C ILE A 326 16.60 -10.44 -11.44
N LEU A 327 17.16 -11.59 -11.89
CA LEU A 327 16.90 -12.88 -11.24
C LEU A 327 17.47 -12.95 -9.82
N GLY A 328 18.63 -12.32 -9.58
CA GLY A 328 19.20 -12.19 -8.25
C GLY A 328 18.32 -11.41 -7.28
N VAL A 329 17.75 -10.28 -7.74
CA VAL A 329 16.78 -9.48 -6.95
C VAL A 329 15.52 -10.29 -6.64
N LEU A 330 15.00 -11.02 -7.63
CA LEU A 330 13.86 -11.90 -7.44
C LEU A 330 14.15 -12.96 -6.37
N LYS A 331 15.29 -13.68 -6.48
CA LYS A 331 15.67 -14.72 -5.52
C LYS A 331 15.84 -14.16 -4.11
N CYS A 332 16.62 -13.08 -3.95
CA CYS A 332 16.85 -12.46 -2.65
C CYS A 332 15.55 -11.84 -2.08
N GLY A 333 14.73 -11.24 -2.94
CA GLY A 333 13.45 -10.66 -2.53
C GLY A 333 12.46 -11.70 -2.03
N ILE A 334 12.29 -12.81 -2.76
CA ILE A 334 11.46 -13.94 -2.34
C ILE A 334 11.96 -14.50 -1.02
N LEU A 335 13.27 -14.74 -0.88
CA LEU A 335 13.86 -15.26 0.35
C LEU A 335 13.59 -14.34 1.55
N GLY A 336 13.81 -13.03 1.39
CA GLY A 336 13.54 -12.04 2.44
C GLY A 336 12.06 -11.93 2.80
N ALA A 337 11.18 -11.90 1.80
CA ALA A 337 9.74 -11.88 2.01
C ALA A 337 9.25 -13.16 2.69
N THR A 338 9.71 -14.32 2.24
CA THR A 338 9.35 -15.61 2.84
C THR A 338 9.83 -15.71 4.29
N ALA A 339 11.03 -15.22 4.61
CA ALA A 339 11.53 -15.20 5.98
C ALA A 339 10.62 -14.38 6.92
N LEU A 340 10.19 -13.17 6.49
CA LEU A 340 9.22 -12.37 7.25
C LEU A 340 7.86 -13.05 7.37
N MET A 341 7.38 -13.67 6.30
CA MET A 341 6.12 -14.39 6.31
C MET A 341 6.14 -15.62 7.22
N VAL A 342 7.26 -16.34 7.30
CA VAL A 342 7.45 -17.47 8.24
C VAL A 342 7.40 -16.98 9.69
N ILE A 343 8.00 -15.81 9.99
CA ILE A 343 7.88 -15.19 11.32
C ILE A 343 6.42 -14.88 11.62
N GLY A 344 5.68 -14.35 10.63
CA GLY A 344 4.25 -14.10 10.75
C GLY A 344 3.45 -15.38 11.01
N VAL A 345 3.70 -16.44 10.24
CA VAL A 345 3.08 -17.76 10.47
C VAL A 345 3.37 -18.25 11.89
N ALA A 346 4.63 -18.20 12.31
CA ALA A 346 5.01 -18.65 13.66
C ALA A 346 4.25 -17.88 14.75
N ALA A 347 4.11 -16.56 14.63
CA ALA A 347 3.33 -15.76 15.58
C ALA A 347 1.85 -16.17 15.61
N PHE A 348 1.22 -16.34 14.44
CA PHE A 348 -0.19 -16.73 14.33
C PHE A 348 -0.44 -18.18 14.77
N GLN A 349 0.54 -19.07 14.65
CA GLN A 349 0.44 -20.46 15.08
C GLN A 349 0.71 -20.65 16.58
N LEU A 350 1.69 -19.91 17.14
CA LEU A 350 2.13 -20.15 18.51
C LEU A 350 1.37 -19.33 19.55
N ILE A 351 0.98 -18.07 19.20
CA ILE A 351 0.38 -17.13 20.15
C ILE A 351 -0.92 -16.48 19.66
N PRO A 352 -1.84 -17.19 18.96
CA PRO A 352 -3.06 -16.58 18.40
C PRO A 352 -3.94 -15.93 19.46
N GLN A 353 -4.04 -16.55 20.65
CA GLN A 353 -4.86 -16.02 21.75
C GLN A 353 -4.30 -14.70 22.30
N VAL A 354 -2.96 -14.56 22.38
CA VAL A 354 -2.32 -13.31 22.80
C VAL A 354 -2.59 -12.20 21.76
N LEU A 355 -2.51 -12.55 20.47
CA LEU A 355 -2.79 -11.61 19.38
C LEU A 355 -4.26 -11.15 19.39
N LEU A 356 -5.20 -12.06 19.60
CA LEU A 356 -6.61 -11.72 19.75
C LEU A 356 -6.91 -10.93 21.03
N GLY A 357 -6.18 -11.22 22.11
CA GLY A 357 -6.27 -10.49 23.37
C GLY A 357 -6.00 -8.97 23.24
N LEU A 358 -5.21 -8.56 22.24
CA LEU A 358 -5.00 -7.13 21.92
C LEU A 358 -6.30 -6.42 21.46
N PHE A 359 -7.32 -7.18 21.05
CA PHE A 359 -8.62 -6.68 20.62
C PHE A 359 -9.72 -6.93 21.64
N ASN A 360 -9.38 -7.18 22.91
CA ASN A 360 -10.32 -7.51 24.00
C ASN A 360 -11.24 -8.68 23.64
N ALA A 361 -10.69 -9.71 22.98
CA ALA A 361 -11.46 -10.86 22.53
C ALA A 361 -12.12 -11.57 23.71
N ASN A 362 -13.44 -11.77 23.63
CA ASN A 362 -14.22 -12.59 24.55
C ASN A 362 -14.10 -14.10 24.23
N GLY A 363 -14.73 -14.97 25.02
CA GLY A 363 -14.66 -16.41 24.84
C GLY A 363 -15.10 -16.88 23.46
N ASP A 364 -16.20 -16.34 22.90
CA ASP A 364 -16.68 -16.67 21.55
C ASP A 364 -15.72 -16.20 20.47
N MET A 365 -15.17 -14.99 20.61
CA MET A 365 -14.19 -14.46 19.66
C MET A 365 -12.88 -15.25 19.70
N LEU A 366 -12.46 -15.76 20.87
CA LEU A 366 -11.29 -16.64 20.96
C LEU A 366 -11.57 -18.02 20.34
N ALA A 367 -12.76 -18.59 20.57
CA ALA A 367 -13.14 -19.90 20.05
C ALA A 367 -13.15 -19.93 18.50
N VAL A 368 -13.64 -18.87 17.85
CA VAL A 368 -13.65 -18.73 16.38
C VAL A 368 -12.33 -18.22 15.86
N GLY A 369 -11.68 -17.33 16.59
CA GLY A 369 -10.48 -16.62 16.15
C GLY A 369 -9.20 -17.46 16.17
N ASP A 370 -9.03 -18.35 17.15
CA ASP A 370 -7.85 -19.23 17.23
C ASP A 370 -7.71 -20.11 15.98
N PRO A 371 -8.71 -20.91 15.60
CA PRO A 371 -8.63 -21.69 14.36
C PRO A 371 -8.57 -20.82 13.09
N ALA A 372 -9.23 -19.65 13.09
CA ALA A 372 -9.20 -18.71 11.98
C ALA A 372 -7.77 -18.21 11.73
N LEU A 373 -7.09 -17.68 12.76
CA LEU A 373 -5.74 -17.15 12.64
C LEU A 373 -4.75 -18.23 12.19
N ARG A 374 -4.84 -19.42 12.77
CA ARG A 374 -3.99 -20.56 12.38
C ARG A 374 -4.19 -20.94 10.92
N THR A 375 -5.42 -21.07 10.47
CA THR A 375 -5.73 -21.50 9.10
C THR A 375 -5.34 -20.45 8.08
N MET A 376 -5.73 -19.18 8.29
CA MET A 376 -5.44 -18.09 7.35
C MET A 376 -3.94 -17.79 7.22
N SER A 377 -3.17 -17.95 8.31
CA SER A 377 -1.72 -17.70 8.28
C SER A 377 -0.94 -18.65 7.37
N LEU A 378 -1.46 -19.84 7.07
CA LEU A 378 -0.82 -20.79 6.15
C LEU A 378 -0.63 -20.19 4.74
N ALA A 379 -1.49 -19.25 4.36
CA ALA A 379 -1.39 -18.53 3.09
C ALA A 379 -0.13 -17.62 3.01
N PHE A 380 0.41 -17.15 4.12
CA PHE A 380 1.44 -16.11 4.15
C PHE A 380 2.71 -16.48 3.38
N VAL A 381 3.18 -17.72 3.51
CA VAL A 381 4.43 -18.18 2.87
C VAL A 381 4.35 -18.01 1.34
N PHE A 382 3.22 -18.37 0.75
CA PHE A 382 3.00 -18.24 -0.70
C PHE A 382 2.78 -16.79 -1.11
N ALA A 383 2.07 -16.01 -0.28
CA ALA A 383 1.78 -14.61 -0.53
C ALA A 383 3.06 -13.78 -0.66
N GLY A 384 4.08 -14.02 0.17
CA GLY A 384 5.36 -13.32 0.10
C GLY A 384 6.03 -13.46 -1.27
N ALA A 385 6.08 -14.65 -1.83
CA ALA A 385 6.62 -14.90 -3.16
C ALA A 385 5.80 -14.19 -4.25
N CYS A 386 4.47 -14.29 -4.20
CA CYS A 386 3.56 -13.66 -5.16
C CYS A 386 3.69 -12.13 -5.17
N ILE A 387 3.86 -11.49 -4.01
CA ILE A 387 4.06 -10.04 -3.88
C ILE A 387 5.34 -9.62 -4.61
N ILE A 388 6.46 -10.29 -4.35
CA ILE A 388 7.76 -9.94 -4.96
C ILE A 388 7.74 -10.15 -6.49
N VAL A 389 7.18 -11.26 -6.97
CA VAL A 389 7.02 -11.49 -8.42
C VAL A 389 6.11 -10.45 -9.04
N GLY A 390 5.02 -10.07 -8.35
CA GLY A 390 4.13 -8.98 -8.75
C GLY A 390 4.86 -7.65 -8.94
N GLY A 391 5.77 -7.30 -8.03
CA GLY A 391 6.64 -6.12 -8.18
C GLY A 391 7.56 -6.21 -9.39
N VAL A 392 8.11 -7.38 -9.70
CA VAL A 392 8.90 -7.58 -10.92
C VAL A 392 8.05 -7.44 -12.18
N PHE A 393 6.79 -7.89 -12.18
CA PHE A 393 5.86 -7.63 -13.30
C PHE A 393 5.69 -6.13 -13.53
N GLN A 394 5.49 -5.35 -12.49
CA GLN A 394 5.37 -3.88 -12.55
C GLN A 394 6.69 -3.24 -13.05
N ALA A 395 7.83 -3.67 -12.50
CA ALA A 395 9.15 -3.17 -12.87
C ALA A 395 9.46 -3.34 -14.37
N LEU A 396 9.02 -4.45 -14.96
CA LEU A 396 9.21 -4.74 -16.39
C LEU A 396 8.07 -4.18 -17.27
N GLY A 397 7.17 -3.37 -16.72
CA GLY A 397 6.08 -2.73 -17.44
C GLY A 397 4.92 -3.69 -17.81
N ASN A 398 4.72 -4.76 -17.04
CA ASN A 398 3.64 -5.73 -17.20
C ASN A 398 2.69 -5.75 -15.99
N SER A 399 2.33 -4.60 -15.46
CA SER A 399 1.46 -4.46 -14.28
C SER A 399 0.10 -5.15 -14.42
N VAL A 400 -0.38 -5.31 -15.64
CA VAL A 400 -1.60 -6.08 -15.93
C VAL A 400 -1.50 -7.52 -15.42
N TYR A 401 -0.31 -8.14 -15.42
CA TYR A 401 -0.13 -9.48 -14.87
C TYR A 401 -0.35 -9.50 -13.35
N SER A 402 0.21 -8.51 -12.62
CA SER A 402 -0.02 -8.35 -11.18
C SER A 402 -1.51 -8.14 -10.88
N MET A 403 -2.19 -7.31 -11.68
CA MET A 403 -3.62 -7.05 -11.54
C MET A 403 -4.44 -8.31 -11.77
N ILE A 404 -4.17 -9.08 -12.83
CA ILE A 404 -4.89 -10.33 -13.13
C ILE A 404 -4.72 -11.31 -11.97
N VAL A 405 -3.49 -11.49 -11.45
CA VAL A 405 -3.25 -12.36 -10.29
C VAL A 405 -4.04 -11.88 -9.06
N SER A 406 -4.07 -10.57 -8.81
CA SER A 406 -4.80 -9.98 -7.68
C SER A 406 -6.31 -10.17 -7.79
N ILE A 407 -6.90 -9.91 -8.98
CA ILE A 407 -8.32 -10.14 -9.26
C ILE A 407 -8.66 -11.62 -9.08
N ALA A 408 -7.88 -12.50 -9.72
CA ALA A 408 -8.11 -13.94 -9.67
C ALA A 408 -8.06 -14.44 -8.21
N ARG A 409 -7.04 -14.04 -7.45
CA ARG A 409 -6.89 -14.43 -6.05
C ARG A 409 -8.05 -13.97 -5.20
N GLN A 410 -8.39 -12.69 -5.23
CA GLN A 410 -9.30 -12.09 -4.26
C GLN A 410 -10.77 -12.20 -4.65
N LEU A 411 -11.10 -12.02 -5.92
CA LEU A 411 -12.50 -11.97 -6.37
C LEU A 411 -12.95 -13.28 -7.02
N VAL A 412 -12.09 -13.94 -7.80
CA VAL A 412 -12.49 -15.14 -8.57
C VAL A 412 -12.31 -16.43 -7.77
N VAL A 413 -11.32 -16.50 -6.90
CA VAL A 413 -11.06 -17.70 -6.10
C VAL A 413 -11.52 -17.51 -4.65
N LEU A 414 -10.98 -16.53 -3.91
CA LEU A 414 -11.23 -16.40 -2.48
C LEU A 414 -12.72 -16.23 -2.16
N LEU A 415 -13.40 -15.25 -2.76
CA LEU A 415 -14.81 -15.00 -2.44
C LEU A 415 -15.74 -16.15 -2.83
N PRO A 416 -15.67 -16.75 -4.05
CA PRO A 416 -16.49 -17.88 -4.40
C PRO A 416 -16.19 -19.11 -3.53
N VAL A 417 -14.93 -19.41 -3.23
CA VAL A 417 -14.57 -20.54 -2.36
C VAL A 417 -15.08 -20.31 -0.94
N ALA A 418 -14.90 -19.08 -0.39
CA ALA A 418 -15.44 -18.76 0.93
C ALA A 418 -16.98 -18.91 0.97
N TYR A 419 -17.66 -18.46 -0.08
CA TYR A 419 -19.10 -18.63 -0.21
C TYR A 419 -19.51 -20.11 -0.25
N LEU A 420 -18.85 -20.93 -1.07
CA LEU A 420 -19.12 -22.36 -1.16
C LEU A 420 -18.86 -23.07 0.17
N LEU A 421 -17.76 -22.75 0.85
CA LEU A 421 -17.45 -23.32 2.15
C LEU A 421 -18.43 -22.86 3.24
N SER A 422 -19.02 -21.66 3.12
CA SER A 422 -20.04 -21.18 4.05
C SER A 422 -21.33 -22.00 4.00
N LEU A 423 -21.62 -22.68 2.88
CA LEU A 423 -22.79 -23.55 2.74
C LEU A 423 -22.72 -24.78 3.64
N SER A 424 -21.55 -25.18 4.13
CA SER A 424 -21.38 -26.25 5.10
C SER A 424 -21.95 -25.95 6.49
N GLY A 425 -22.28 -24.67 6.77
CA GLY A 425 -22.70 -24.22 8.11
C GLY A 425 -21.57 -24.17 9.14
N ASN A 426 -20.33 -24.50 8.76
CA ASN A 426 -19.16 -24.43 9.64
C ASN A 426 -18.31 -23.20 9.29
N ILE A 427 -18.20 -22.25 10.23
CA ILE A 427 -17.43 -21.03 10.03
C ILE A 427 -15.93 -21.33 9.87
N ASP A 428 -15.41 -22.36 10.53
CA ASP A 428 -13.99 -22.72 10.44
C ASP A 428 -13.59 -23.20 9.05
N ALA A 429 -14.53 -23.77 8.31
CA ALA A 429 -14.30 -24.17 6.93
C ALA A 429 -14.02 -22.97 6.02
N VAL A 430 -14.65 -21.81 6.28
CA VAL A 430 -14.52 -20.60 5.46
C VAL A 430 -13.08 -20.08 5.43
N TRP A 431 -12.36 -20.25 6.54
CA TRP A 431 -10.97 -19.77 6.63
C TRP A 431 -10.01 -20.47 5.67
N PHE A 432 -10.34 -21.70 5.23
CA PHE A 432 -9.56 -22.42 4.21
C PHE A 432 -9.60 -21.76 2.82
N ALA A 433 -10.54 -20.84 2.58
CA ALA A 433 -10.58 -20.09 1.34
C ALA A 433 -9.27 -19.30 1.10
N PHE A 434 -8.61 -18.81 2.17
CA PHE A 434 -7.36 -18.07 2.07
C PHE A 434 -6.19 -18.91 1.54
N PRO A 435 -5.81 -20.04 2.16
CA PRO A 435 -4.76 -20.90 1.60
C PRO A 435 -5.09 -21.41 0.20
N ILE A 436 -6.35 -21.77 -0.10
CA ILE A 436 -6.77 -22.22 -1.44
C ILE A 436 -6.54 -21.12 -2.47
N ALA A 437 -6.98 -19.90 -2.17
CA ALA A 437 -6.79 -18.76 -3.07
C ALA A 437 -5.30 -18.42 -3.28
N GLU A 438 -4.47 -18.61 -2.26
CA GLU A 438 -3.05 -18.30 -2.37
C GLU A 438 -2.29 -19.35 -3.19
N VAL A 439 -2.65 -20.62 -3.09
CA VAL A 439 -2.11 -21.69 -3.96
C VAL A 439 -2.48 -21.43 -5.42
N ALA A 440 -3.73 -21.05 -5.71
CA ALA A 440 -4.15 -20.69 -7.06
C ALA A 440 -3.40 -19.44 -7.56
N SER A 441 -3.21 -18.44 -6.71
CA SER A 441 -2.40 -17.24 -6.98
C SER A 441 -0.96 -17.59 -7.32
N LEU A 442 -0.33 -18.48 -6.55
CA LEU A 442 1.04 -18.92 -6.80
C LEU A 442 1.16 -19.63 -8.15
N ALA A 443 0.26 -20.56 -8.46
CA ALA A 443 0.25 -21.26 -9.74
C ALA A 443 0.16 -20.28 -10.92
N MET A 444 -0.78 -19.33 -10.85
CA MET A 444 -0.94 -18.30 -11.88
C MET A 444 0.29 -17.39 -11.98
N THR A 445 0.86 -16.99 -10.83
CA THR A 445 2.06 -16.16 -10.76
C THR A 445 3.25 -16.85 -11.44
N VAL A 446 3.45 -18.13 -11.19
CA VAL A 446 4.52 -18.94 -11.84
C VAL A 446 4.32 -19.01 -13.35
N ILE A 447 3.10 -19.30 -13.82
CA ILE A 447 2.78 -19.38 -15.26
C ILE A 447 3.09 -18.04 -15.95
N LEU A 448 2.59 -16.93 -15.38
CA LEU A 448 2.80 -15.59 -15.93
C LEU A 448 4.27 -15.17 -15.86
N PHE A 449 4.99 -15.55 -14.80
CA PHE A 449 6.42 -15.30 -14.68
C PHE A 449 7.23 -16.05 -15.74
N LEU A 450 6.95 -17.32 -15.98
CA LEU A 450 7.62 -18.09 -17.04
C LEU A 450 7.38 -17.47 -18.42
N ARG A 451 6.16 -16.97 -18.66
CA ARG A 451 5.84 -16.24 -19.90
C ARG A 451 6.65 -14.93 -20.01
N LEU A 452 6.69 -14.15 -18.92
CA LEU A 452 7.47 -12.91 -18.87
C LEU A 452 8.97 -13.17 -19.05
N TYR A 453 9.50 -14.18 -18.37
CA TYR A 453 10.90 -14.58 -18.46
C TYR A 453 11.29 -14.89 -19.92
N ARG A 454 10.49 -15.71 -20.60
CA ARG A 454 10.75 -16.07 -22.01
C ARG A 454 10.67 -14.86 -22.93
N LYS A 455 9.74 -13.93 -22.70
CA LYS A 455 9.50 -12.79 -23.59
C LYS A 455 10.42 -11.59 -23.34
N LYS A 456 10.78 -11.32 -22.07
CA LYS A 456 11.48 -10.08 -21.72
C LYS A 456 12.87 -10.30 -21.08
N ILE A 457 13.04 -11.29 -20.21
CA ILE A 457 14.31 -11.45 -19.46
C ILE A 457 15.32 -12.26 -20.27
N ARG A 458 14.91 -13.41 -20.82
CA ARG A 458 15.78 -14.27 -21.63
C ARG A 458 16.39 -13.57 -22.84
N PRO A 459 15.67 -12.76 -23.61
CA PRO A 459 16.25 -12.04 -24.75
C PRO A 459 17.36 -11.05 -24.35
N LEU A 460 17.27 -10.45 -23.14
CA LEU A 460 18.31 -9.52 -22.66
C LEU A 460 19.69 -10.19 -22.53
N SER A 461 19.74 -11.49 -22.26
CA SER A 461 21.03 -12.20 -22.15
C SER A 461 21.80 -12.31 -23.48
N ARG A 462 21.13 -12.04 -24.59
CA ARG A 462 21.72 -12.05 -25.95
C ARG A 462 22.12 -10.65 -26.42
N MET A 463 21.77 -9.60 -25.69
CA MET A 463 22.09 -8.22 -26.02
C MET A 463 23.35 -7.80 -25.24
N PRO A 464 24.23 -6.96 -25.82
CA PRO A 464 25.32 -6.36 -25.06
C PRO A 464 24.75 -5.51 -23.91
N ALA A 465 25.50 -5.40 -22.81
CA ALA A 465 25.14 -4.49 -21.73
C ALA A 465 24.99 -3.07 -22.29
N ALA A 466 24.10 -2.27 -21.74
CA ALA A 466 24.01 -0.86 -22.09
C ALA A 466 25.26 -0.15 -21.55
N GLU A 467 26.10 0.37 -22.47
CA GLU A 467 27.32 1.13 -22.16
C GLU A 467 27.00 2.48 -21.49
#